data_2b98e9744a2a00ded57f0559e22d5e35
#
_entry.id   2b98e9744a2a00ded57f0559e22d5e35
#
_cell.length_a   1.000
_cell.length_b   1.000
_cell.length_c   1.000
_cell.angle_alpha   90.00
_cell.angle_beta   90.00
_cell.angle_gamma   90.00
#
_symmetry.space_group_name_H-M   'P 1'
#
loop_
_entity.id
_entity.type
_entity.pdbx_description
1 polymer ?
#
loop_
_entity_poly.entity_id
_entity_poly.type
_entity_poly.pdbx_seq_one_letter_code
_entity_poly.pdbx_strand_id
1 'polypeptide(L)'
;MRRFLLLGVALSALAGPIRVDVAQEKAGSEPVHFIPVVGNWLVVPEGGKNVLMVDGRQWKKGQPAGGLADKARLIYGSRHEEFIDNVKAFAYFPYAVAQGIEDFREGEISMRFQVVDGQLDQCAGILFKLKPNGDYLTVRFNGKEDNLVLWTFNKGKRSFVKRGTEDMPLAMKQWHSMKVAIKGTKLEGYLNGKLLLEYTLPEPVSGKVGVWSKTDSVSYYDDYTLNAAQ
;
A
#
# COMPACT_ATOMS: atom_id res chain seq x y z
N MET A 1 55.69 -4.79 -25.56
CA MET A 1 54.83 -4.82 -24.34
C MET A 1 53.38 -4.68 -24.76
N ARG A 2 52.60 -5.78 -24.78
CA ARG A 2 51.15 -5.79 -25.09
C ARG A 2 50.40 -5.61 -23.77
N ARG A 3 49.67 -4.50 -23.65
CA ARG A 3 48.74 -4.27 -22.55
C ARG A 3 47.41 -5.01 -22.83
N PHE A 4 47.09 -6.00 -22.02
CA PHE A 4 45.75 -6.60 -22.00
C PHE A 4 44.84 -5.70 -21.20
N LEU A 5 43.81 -5.16 -21.85
CA LEU A 5 42.67 -4.53 -21.21
C LEU A 5 41.72 -5.63 -20.72
N LEU A 6 41.62 -5.83 -19.42
CA LEU A 6 40.57 -6.63 -18.81
C LEU A 6 39.29 -5.78 -18.81
N LEU A 7 38.34 -6.07 -19.66
CA LEU A 7 36.98 -5.60 -19.55
C LEU A 7 36.30 -6.36 -18.38
N GLY A 8 36.15 -5.69 -17.26
CA GLY A 8 35.31 -6.16 -16.17
C GLY A 8 33.85 -6.04 -16.57
N VAL A 9 33.18 -7.16 -16.84
CA VAL A 9 31.72 -7.22 -16.98
C VAL A 9 31.17 -7.15 -15.57
N ALA A 10 30.61 -5.99 -15.19
CA ALA A 10 29.82 -5.86 -13.96
C ALA A 10 28.53 -6.67 -14.16
N LEU A 11 28.43 -7.84 -13.55
CA LEU A 11 27.15 -8.54 -13.40
C LEU A 11 26.30 -7.72 -12.42
N SER A 12 25.34 -6.97 -12.93
CA SER A 12 24.24 -6.43 -12.11
C SER A 12 23.44 -7.62 -11.62
N ALA A 13 23.51 -7.91 -10.32
CA ALA A 13 22.64 -8.90 -9.69
C ALA A 13 21.20 -8.37 -9.82
N LEU A 14 20.35 -9.10 -10.54
CA LEU A 14 18.91 -8.86 -10.59
C LEU A 14 18.38 -9.05 -9.17
N ALA A 15 18.06 -7.96 -8.48
CA ALA A 15 17.35 -8.04 -7.21
C ALA A 15 15.96 -8.65 -7.50
N GLY A 16 15.68 -9.80 -6.90
CA GLY A 16 14.36 -10.45 -7.03
C GLY A 16 13.26 -9.60 -6.38
N PRO A 17 11.98 -9.98 -6.59
CA PRO A 17 10.87 -9.27 -6.00
C PRO A 17 10.96 -9.27 -4.46
N ILE A 18 10.69 -8.11 -3.86
CA ILE A 18 10.60 -7.97 -2.40
C ILE A 18 9.21 -8.42 -1.99
N ARG A 19 9.13 -9.42 -1.12
CA ARG A 19 7.87 -9.89 -0.54
C ARG A 19 7.76 -9.40 0.90
N VAL A 20 6.64 -8.78 1.25
CA VAL A 20 6.31 -8.39 2.62
C VAL A 20 5.23 -9.35 3.14
N ASP A 21 5.60 -10.17 4.12
CA ASP A 21 4.81 -11.33 4.54
C ASP A 21 4.63 -11.34 6.06
N VAL A 22 3.40 -11.59 6.51
CA VAL A 22 3.04 -11.72 7.92
C VAL A 22 2.74 -13.17 8.34
N ALA A 23 2.95 -14.14 7.46
CA ALA A 23 2.57 -15.55 7.69
C ALA A 23 3.21 -16.19 8.92
N GLN A 24 4.40 -15.71 9.32
CA GLN A 24 5.13 -16.20 10.50
C GLN A 24 4.93 -15.31 11.73
N GLU A 25 4.17 -14.23 11.64
CA GLU A 25 3.91 -13.36 12.76
C GLU A 25 2.83 -13.96 13.68
N LYS A 26 2.80 -13.52 14.94
CA LYS A 26 1.87 -14.04 15.94
C LYS A 26 0.43 -13.59 15.63
N ALA A 27 -0.49 -14.54 15.51
CA ALA A 27 -1.91 -14.23 15.38
C ALA A 27 -2.44 -13.45 16.60
N GLY A 28 -3.29 -12.47 16.34
CA GLY A 28 -3.84 -11.55 17.34
C GLY A 28 -2.94 -10.39 17.73
N SER A 29 -1.70 -10.31 17.20
CA SER A 29 -0.80 -9.18 17.42
C SER A 29 -0.94 -8.11 16.33
N GLU A 30 -0.44 -6.91 16.64
CA GLU A 30 -0.15 -5.90 15.63
C GLU A 30 0.96 -6.41 14.70
N PRO A 31 0.88 -6.17 13.37
CA PRO A 31 1.89 -6.65 12.43
C PRO A 31 3.23 -5.93 12.62
N VAL A 32 4.33 -6.66 12.34
CA VAL A 32 5.70 -6.12 12.37
C VAL A 32 6.16 -5.71 10.97
N HIS A 33 5.89 -6.52 9.95
CA HIS A 33 6.31 -6.23 8.57
C HIS A 33 5.44 -5.17 7.87
N PHE A 34 4.29 -4.85 8.43
CA PHE A 34 3.53 -3.65 8.10
C PHE A 34 3.41 -2.77 9.33
N ILE A 35 3.82 -1.53 9.24
CA ILE A 35 3.78 -0.57 10.35
C ILE A 35 2.44 0.17 10.30
N PRO A 36 1.49 -0.11 11.21
CA PRO A 36 0.23 0.61 11.29
C PRO A 36 0.44 2.08 11.60
N VAL A 37 -0.12 2.97 10.79
CA VAL A 37 -0.05 4.42 11.00
C VAL A 37 -1.42 4.95 11.40
N VAL A 38 -2.47 4.48 10.75
CA VAL A 38 -3.86 4.86 11.02
C VAL A 38 -4.74 3.61 11.02
N GLY A 39 -5.65 3.53 11.99
CA GLY A 39 -6.59 2.43 12.12
C GLY A 39 -6.05 1.24 12.94
N ASN A 40 -6.87 0.20 13.03
CA ASN A 40 -6.56 -1.03 13.76
C ASN A 40 -6.15 -2.14 12.77
N TRP A 41 -4.91 -2.61 12.89
CA TRP A 41 -4.32 -3.61 12.02
C TRP A 41 -3.82 -4.78 12.86
N LEU A 42 -4.18 -5.99 12.47
CA LEU A 42 -3.90 -7.22 13.22
C LEU A 42 -3.43 -8.32 12.26
N VAL A 43 -2.66 -9.23 12.80
CA VAL A 43 -2.35 -10.51 12.15
C VAL A 43 -3.44 -11.50 12.55
N VAL A 44 -4.09 -12.16 11.58
CA VAL A 44 -5.18 -13.10 11.83
C VAL A 44 -5.01 -14.40 11.04
N PRO A 45 -5.46 -15.54 11.57
CA PRO A 45 -5.44 -16.79 10.82
C PRO A 45 -6.55 -16.80 9.75
N GLU A 46 -6.17 -17.18 8.53
CA GLU A 46 -7.09 -17.35 7.40
C GLU A 46 -6.55 -18.42 6.43
N GLY A 47 -7.38 -19.40 6.08
CA GLY A 47 -7.03 -20.43 5.10
C GLY A 47 -5.76 -21.23 5.43
N GLY A 48 -5.48 -21.46 6.73
CA GLY A 48 -4.31 -22.25 7.19
C GLY A 48 -2.99 -21.47 7.29
N LYS A 49 -3.00 -20.16 7.11
CA LYS A 49 -1.85 -19.26 7.34
C LYS A 49 -2.28 -17.96 8.02
N ASN A 50 -1.33 -17.17 8.47
CA ASN A 50 -1.62 -15.83 8.97
C ASN A 50 -1.62 -14.81 7.82
N VAL A 51 -2.55 -13.86 7.90
CA VAL A 51 -2.70 -12.76 6.94
C VAL A 51 -2.85 -11.44 7.70
N LEU A 52 -2.63 -10.34 7.02
CA LEU A 52 -2.86 -9.01 7.57
C LEU A 52 -4.34 -8.65 7.48
N MET A 53 -4.92 -8.13 8.57
CA MET A 53 -6.30 -7.63 8.62
C MET A 53 -6.33 -6.16 9.00
N VAL A 54 -7.14 -5.37 8.32
CA VAL A 54 -7.67 -4.11 8.87
C VAL A 54 -9.02 -4.38 9.51
N ASP A 55 -9.20 -3.93 10.75
CA ASP A 55 -10.47 -4.01 11.47
C ASP A 55 -11.09 -2.62 11.62
N GLY A 56 -11.98 -2.28 10.69
CA GLY A 56 -12.67 -0.99 10.67
C GLY A 56 -13.94 -0.94 11.53
N ARG A 57 -14.35 -2.01 12.21
CA ARG A 57 -15.63 -2.06 12.95
C ARG A 57 -15.77 -0.98 14.02
N GLN A 58 -14.65 -0.54 14.61
CA GLN A 58 -14.62 0.54 15.61
C GLN A 58 -13.97 1.82 15.05
N TRP A 59 -14.01 1.99 13.73
CA TRP A 59 -13.37 3.13 13.07
C TRP A 59 -13.86 4.47 13.60
N LYS A 60 -12.90 5.33 13.92
CA LYS A 60 -13.11 6.75 14.19
C LYS A 60 -12.18 7.56 13.29
N LYS A 61 -12.72 8.49 12.52
CA LYS A 61 -11.95 9.36 11.64
C LYS A 61 -10.85 10.09 12.41
N GLY A 62 -9.65 10.12 11.86
CA GLY A 62 -8.51 10.79 12.47
C GLY A 62 -7.92 10.05 13.67
N GLN A 63 -8.02 8.73 13.71
CA GLN A 63 -7.47 7.89 14.76
C GLN A 63 -6.11 7.30 14.35
N PRO A 64 -4.97 7.94 14.72
CA PRO A 64 -3.65 7.32 14.56
C PRO A 64 -3.54 6.01 15.34
N ALA A 65 -2.70 5.11 14.86
CA ALA A 65 -2.37 3.89 15.59
C ALA A 65 -1.58 4.21 16.86
N GLY A 66 -1.70 3.34 17.88
CA GLY A 66 -0.93 3.47 19.12
C GLY A 66 0.57 3.46 18.86
N GLY A 67 1.36 4.20 19.66
CA GLY A 67 2.82 4.26 19.50
C GLY A 67 3.29 4.98 18.24
N LEU A 68 2.51 5.96 17.73
CA LEU A 68 2.80 6.65 16.47
C LEU A 68 4.21 7.23 16.38
N ALA A 69 4.75 7.78 17.48
CA ALA A 69 6.10 8.37 17.49
C ALA A 69 7.19 7.34 17.16
N ASP A 70 7.12 6.16 17.76
CA ASP A 70 8.10 5.09 17.51
C ASP A 70 7.90 4.49 16.10
N LYS A 71 6.66 4.33 15.67
CA LYS A 71 6.32 3.90 14.31
C LYS A 71 6.82 4.88 13.25
N ALA A 72 6.65 6.18 13.47
CA ALA A 72 7.17 7.21 12.57
C ALA A 72 8.70 7.16 12.47
N ARG A 73 9.42 6.88 13.58
CA ARG A 73 10.87 6.68 13.55
C ARG A 73 11.27 5.47 12.72
N LEU A 74 10.54 4.36 12.82
CA LEU A 74 10.77 3.18 11.97
C LEU A 74 10.56 3.47 10.49
N ILE A 75 9.63 4.34 10.13
CA ILE A 75 9.30 4.68 8.75
C ILE A 75 10.25 5.73 8.16
N TYR A 76 10.52 6.80 8.90
CA TYR A 76 11.19 8.00 8.38
C TYR A 76 12.53 8.35 9.06
N GLY A 77 12.98 7.57 10.07
CA GLY A 77 14.24 7.82 10.76
C GLY A 77 14.31 9.24 11.33
N SER A 78 15.34 10.00 10.95
CA SER A 78 15.53 11.39 11.40
C SER A 78 14.44 12.37 10.94
N ARG A 79 13.65 12.03 9.92
CA ARG A 79 12.52 12.87 9.43
C ARG A 79 11.19 12.54 10.07
N HIS A 80 11.17 11.73 11.14
CA HIS A 80 9.93 11.33 11.81
C HIS A 80 9.14 12.49 12.40
N GLU A 81 9.81 13.55 12.85
CA GLU A 81 9.16 14.75 13.41
C GLU A 81 8.31 15.46 12.36
N GLU A 82 8.84 15.65 11.14
CA GLU A 82 8.08 16.24 10.03
C GLU A 82 6.77 15.47 9.78
N PHE A 83 6.82 14.12 9.85
CA PHE A 83 5.63 13.30 9.67
C PHE A 83 4.62 13.45 10.81
N ILE A 84 5.08 13.44 12.05
CA ILE A 84 4.22 13.59 13.24
C ILE A 84 3.54 14.97 13.26
N ASP A 85 4.25 16.02 12.92
CA ASP A 85 3.71 17.40 12.90
C ASP A 85 2.59 17.54 11.84
N ASN A 86 2.60 16.70 10.82
CA ASN A 86 1.57 16.65 9.77
C ASN A 86 0.44 15.63 10.06
N VAL A 87 0.22 15.21 11.30
CA VAL A 87 -0.76 14.18 11.67
C VAL A 87 -2.15 14.41 11.06
N LYS A 88 -2.61 15.64 10.97
CA LYS A 88 -3.90 16.01 10.35
C LYS A 88 -3.92 15.72 8.84
N ALA A 89 -2.77 15.73 8.18
CA ALA A 89 -2.66 15.46 6.76
C ALA A 89 -2.78 13.96 6.44
N PHE A 90 -2.25 13.08 7.29
CA PHE A 90 -2.21 11.65 7.01
C PHE A 90 -3.21 10.80 7.80
N ALA A 91 -3.73 11.27 8.94
CA ALA A 91 -4.62 10.51 9.82
C ALA A 91 -6.09 10.51 9.36
N TYR A 92 -6.34 10.30 8.08
CA TYR A 92 -7.68 10.42 7.51
C TYR A 92 -8.38 9.07 7.31
N PHE A 93 -7.68 8.05 6.84
CA PHE A 93 -8.17 6.70 6.57
C PHE A 93 -7.17 5.66 7.05
N PRO A 94 -7.63 4.42 7.34
CA PRO A 94 -6.73 3.34 7.77
C PRO A 94 -5.66 3.03 6.72
N TYR A 95 -4.40 2.97 7.15
CA TYR A 95 -3.31 2.42 6.35
C TYR A 95 -2.15 1.93 7.21
N ALA A 96 -1.39 0.99 6.64
CA ALA A 96 -0.14 0.49 7.20
C ALA A 96 0.96 0.51 6.15
N VAL A 97 2.17 0.89 6.56
CA VAL A 97 3.35 1.06 5.69
C VAL A 97 4.15 -0.24 5.66
N ALA A 98 4.50 -0.72 4.47
CA ALA A 98 5.36 -1.87 4.30
C ALA A 98 6.79 -1.56 4.80
N GLN A 99 7.30 -2.38 5.75
CA GLN A 99 8.61 -2.20 6.34
C GLN A 99 9.72 -2.61 5.37
N GLY A 100 10.88 -1.97 5.49
CA GLY A 100 12.08 -2.30 4.70
C GLY A 100 12.08 -1.74 3.28
N ILE A 101 11.05 -0.96 2.90
CA ILE A 101 10.99 -0.30 1.59
C ILE A 101 11.20 1.21 1.79
N GLU A 102 12.41 1.67 1.47
CA GLU A 102 12.80 3.05 1.75
C GLU A 102 12.17 4.05 0.79
N ASP A 103 12.27 3.77 -0.51
CA ASP A 103 11.77 4.67 -1.56
C ASP A 103 11.38 3.87 -2.81
N PHE A 104 10.08 3.74 -3.05
CA PHE A 104 9.58 3.14 -4.28
C PHE A 104 9.40 4.23 -5.34
N ARG A 105 9.92 3.98 -6.54
CA ARG A 105 9.86 4.92 -7.67
C ARG A 105 9.15 4.34 -8.88
N GLU A 106 9.60 3.17 -9.33
CA GLU A 106 9.09 2.49 -10.52
C GLU A 106 9.01 0.99 -10.31
N GLY A 107 8.17 0.34 -11.08
CA GLY A 107 7.95 -1.11 -11.04
C GLY A 107 6.50 -1.47 -10.70
N GLU A 108 6.30 -2.64 -10.11
CA GLU A 108 4.98 -3.15 -9.79
C GLU A 108 4.83 -3.35 -8.27
N ILE A 109 3.67 -2.99 -7.76
CA ILE A 109 3.20 -3.34 -6.42
C ILE A 109 1.97 -4.21 -6.62
N SER A 110 1.97 -5.42 -6.07
CA SER A 110 0.84 -6.35 -6.16
C SER A 110 0.49 -6.90 -4.80
N MET A 111 -0.78 -7.28 -4.63
CA MET A 111 -1.28 -7.94 -3.43
C MET A 111 -2.51 -8.77 -3.75
N ARG A 112 -2.81 -9.72 -2.88
CA ARG A 112 -4.13 -10.32 -2.77
C ARG A 112 -4.90 -9.63 -1.65
N PHE A 113 -6.20 -9.49 -1.82
CA PHE A 113 -7.08 -8.94 -0.80
C PHE A 113 -8.42 -9.69 -0.77
N GLN A 114 -9.06 -9.65 0.38
CA GLN A 114 -10.40 -10.20 0.60
C GLN A 114 -11.20 -9.21 1.44
N VAL A 115 -12.27 -8.68 0.90
CA VAL A 115 -13.22 -7.88 1.71
C VAL A 115 -14.11 -8.82 2.48
N VAL A 116 -14.10 -8.71 3.81
CA VAL A 116 -14.81 -9.62 4.73
C VAL A 116 -16.10 -9.00 5.24
N ASP A 117 -16.08 -7.70 5.58
CA ASP A 117 -17.22 -6.96 6.13
C ASP A 117 -17.09 -5.46 5.84
N GLY A 118 -18.17 -4.71 6.05
CA GLY A 118 -18.26 -3.27 5.92
C GLY A 118 -19.66 -2.84 5.51
N GLN A 119 -20.27 -1.98 6.34
CA GLN A 119 -21.61 -1.45 6.06
C GLN A 119 -21.55 -0.16 5.24
N LEU A 120 -20.64 0.75 5.59
CA LEU A 120 -20.44 2.03 4.90
C LEU A 120 -19.54 1.85 3.69
N ASP A 121 -18.45 1.10 3.86
CA ASP A 121 -17.45 0.88 2.82
C ASP A 121 -16.95 -0.57 2.82
N GLN A 122 -16.53 -1.06 1.66
CA GLN A 122 -15.96 -2.39 1.43
C GLN A 122 -14.67 -2.24 0.63
N CYS A 123 -13.65 -1.68 1.29
CA CYS A 123 -12.46 -1.18 0.63
C CYS A 123 -11.20 -1.96 0.95
N ALA A 124 -10.40 -2.20 -0.10
CA ALA A 124 -9.00 -2.54 -0.02
C ALA A 124 -8.21 -1.70 -1.03
N GLY A 125 -6.95 -1.35 -0.72
CA GLY A 125 -6.14 -0.52 -1.61
C GLY A 125 -4.64 -0.67 -1.40
N ILE A 126 -3.90 -0.26 -2.43
CA ILE A 126 -2.44 -0.08 -2.40
C ILE A 126 -2.17 1.40 -2.17
N LEU A 127 -1.41 1.69 -1.11
CA LEU A 127 -0.87 3.02 -0.82
C LEU A 127 0.53 3.13 -1.40
N PHE A 128 0.84 4.26 -2.02
CA PHE A 128 2.16 4.55 -2.55
C PHE A 128 2.45 6.06 -2.55
N LYS A 129 3.71 6.42 -2.77
CA LYS A 129 4.17 7.83 -2.74
C LYS A 129 3.88 8.51 -1.40
N LEU A 130 3.90 7.77 -0.27
CA LEU A 130 3.75 8.40 1.04
C LEU A 130 5.01 9.19 1.37
N LYS A 131 4.84 10.49 1.57
CA LYS A 131 5.89 11.45 1.88
C LYS A 131 5.90 11.80 3.38
N PRO A 132 7.02 12.31 3.93
CA PRO A 132 7.08 12.75 5.33
C PRO A 132 6.10 13.87 5.69
N ASN A 133 5.65 14.68 4.72
CA ASN A 133 4.62 15.68 4.92
C ASN A 133 3.19 15.11 4.97
N GLY A 134 3.04 13.77 4.91
CA GLY A 134 1.76 13.08 4.96
C GLY A 134 0.99 12.98 3.64
N ASP A 135 1.54 13.50 2.53
CA ASP A 135 0.92 13.36 1.21
C ASP A 135 1.13 11.96 0.65
N TYR A 136 0.12 11.39 -0.01
CA TYR A 136 0.19 10.08 -0.66
C TYR A 136 -0.82 9.88 -1.78
N LEU A 137 -0.66 8.80 -2.52
CA LEU A 137 -1.59 8.29 -3.52
C LEU A 137 -2.11 6.91 -3.09
N THR A 138 -3.33 6.57 -3.50
CA THR A 138 -3.87 5.21 -3.36
C THR A 138 -4.69 4.82 -4.57
N VAL A 139 -4.48 3.59 -5.03
CA VAL A 139 -5.42 2.88 -5.90
C VAL A 139 -6.22 1.94 -5.02
N ARG A 140 -7.55 2.10 -5.00
CA ARG A 140 -8.44 1.31 -4.14
C ARG A 140 -9.60 0.70 -4.91
N PHE A 141 -10.00 -0.48 -4.50
CA PHE A 141 -11.28 -1.09 -4.80
C PHE A 141 -12.30 -0.77 -3.70
N ASN A 142 -13.59 -0.57 -4.06
CA ASN A 142 -14.69 -0.50 -3.11
C ASN A 142 -15.86 -1.36 -3.63
N GLY A 143 -16.20 -2.41 -2.90
CA GLY A 143 -17.28 -3.35 -3.24
C GLY A 143 -18.71 -2.75 -3.15
N LYS A 144 -18.87 -1.59 -2.50
CA LYS A 144 -20.16 -0.86 -2.53
C LYS A 144 -20.37 -0.05 -3.81
N GLU A 145 -19.29 0.21 -4.52
CA GLU A 145 -19.26 1.03 -5.73
C GLU A 145 -18.77 0.24 -6.96
N ASP A 146 -18.34 -1.02 -6.75
CA ASP A 146 -17.79 -1.96 -7.74
C ASP A 146 -16.67 -1.36 -8.60
N ASN A 147 -15.87 -0.44 -8.04
CA ASN A 147 -14.92 0.32 -8.84
C ASN A 147 -13.49 0.34 -8.29
N LEU A 148 -12.55 0.47 -9.23
CA LEU A 148 -11.16 0.77 -8.96
C LEU A 148 -10.93 2.27 -9.19
N VAL A 149 -10.38 2.99 -8.20
CA VAL A 149 -10.19 4.45 -8.28
C VAL A 149 -8.84 4.86 -7.74
N LEU A 150 -8.17 5.75 -8.47
CA LEU A 150 -6.99 6.49 -8.01
C LEU A 150 -7.42 7.75 -7.27
N TRP A 151 -6.91 7.91 -6.05
CA TRP A 151 -7.09 9.08 -5.21
C TRP A 151 -5.75 9.70 -4.85
N THR A 152 -5.74 11.01 -4.67
CA THR A 152 -4.61 11.74 -4.06
C THR A 152 -5.02 12.32 -2.71
N PHE A 153 -4.06 12.32 -1.79
CA PHE A 153 -4.13 13.00 -0.50
C PHE A 153 -3.02 14.04 -0.47
N ASN A 154 -3.40 15.30 -0.41
CA ASN A 154 -2.47 16.42 -0.42
C ASN A 154 -2.87 17.39 0.69
N LYS A 155 -1.95 17.62 1.65
CA LYS A 155 -2.18 18.45 2.84
C LYS A 155 -3.49 18.10 3.58
N GLY A 156 -3.76 16.79 3.72
CA GLY A 156 -4.95 16.27 4.38
C GLY A 156 -6.24 16.34 3.56
N LYS A 157 -6.20 16.84 2.34
CA LYS A 157 -7.36 16.89 1.44
C LYS A 157 -7.33 15.72 0.47
N ARG A 158 -8.37 14.87 0.54
CA ARG A 158 -8.61 13.84 -0.46
C ARG A 158 -9.19 14.44 -1.74
N SER A 159 -8.64 14.10 -2.89
CA SER A 159 -9.16 14.51 -4.18
C SER A 159 -9.22 13.32 -5.15
N PHE A 160 -10.30 13.25 -5.92
CA PHE A 160 -10.47 12.28 -6.99
C PHE A 160 -9.46 12.57 -8.10
N VAL A 161 -8.86 11.51 -8.65
CA VAL A 161 -7.93 11.61 -9.78
C VAL A 161 -8.49 10.90 -11.00
N LYS A 162 -8.74 9.57 -10.89
CA LYS A 162 -9.18 8.76 -12.03
C LYS A 162 -9.97 7.55 -11.54
N ARG A 163 -11.10 7.24 -12.22
CA ARG A 163 -11.84 5.99 -12.10
C ARG A 163 -11.40 5.02 -13.18
N GLY A 164 -11.46 3.74 -12.88
CA GLY A 164 -11.32 2.66 -13.85
C GLY A 164 -12.34 2.76 -14.99
N THR A 165 -12.03 2.15 -16.11
CA THR A 165 -12.81 2.22 -17.35
C THR A 165 -14.18 1.54 -17.25
N GLU A 166 -14.32 0.62 -16.30
CA GLU A 166 -15.57 -0.11 -16.07
C GLU A 166 -15.69 -0.53 -14.60
N ASP A 167 -16.91 -0.86 -14.18
CA ASP A 167 -17.20 -1.44 -12.89
C ASP A 167 -16.91 -2.94 -12.91
N MET A 168 -16.40 -3.46 -11.80
CA MET A 168 -16.05 -4.86 -11.65
C MET A 168 -16.55 -5.36 -10.30
N PRO A 169 -17.77 -5.89 -10.21
CA PRO A 169 -18.30 -6.44 -8.97
C PRO A 169 -17.46 -7.64 -8.52
N LEU A 170 -17.04 -7.62 -7.28
CA LEU A 170 -16.25 -8.68 -6.67
C LEU A 170 -17.03 -9.30 -5.50
N ALA A 171 -17.03 -10.61 -5.43
CA ALA A 171 -17.66 -11.32 -4.31
C ALA A 171 -16.89 -11.06 -2.99
N MET A 172 -17.64 -10.71 -1.94
CA MET A 172 -17.10 -10.67 -0.58
C MET A 172 -16.62 -12.05 -0.13
N LYS A 173 -15.68 -12.07 0.82
CA LYS A 173 -15.13 -13.30 1.41
C LYS A 173 -14.47 -14.23 0.36
N GLN A 174 -14.02 -13.66 -0.72
CA GLN A 174 -13.21 -14.31 -1.74
C GLN A 174 -11.91 -13.51 -1.97
N TRP A 175 -10.85 -14.23 -2.27
CA TRP A 175 -9.56 -13.64 -2.58
C TRP A 175 -9.53 -13.08 -4.00
N HIS A 176 -9.15 -11.84 -4.12
CA HIS A 176 -8.95 -11.11 -5.37
C HIS A 176 -7.53 -10.57 -5.44
N SER A 177 -7.07 -10.20 -6.62
CA SER A 177 -5.75 -9.59 -6.79
C SER A 177 -5.86 -8.15 -7.26
N MET A 178 -4.97 -7.30 -6.74
CA MET A 178 -4.77 -5.92 -7.18
C MET A 178 -3.31 -5.70 -7.53
N LYS A 179 -3.05 -4.96 -8.59
CA LYS A 179 -1.71 -4.54 -8.98
C LYS A 179 -1.71 -3.07 -9.42
N VAL A 180 -0.67 -2.36 -9.04
CA VAL A 180 -0.31 -1.03 -9.55
C VAL A 180 1.04 -1.14 -10.22
N ALA A 181 1.13 -0.77 -11.50
CA ALA A 181 2.37 -0.69 -12.24
C ALA A 181 2.71 0.78 -12.55
N ILE A 182 3.97 1.16 -12.35
CA ILE A 182 4.46 2.53 -12.53
C ILE A 182 5.73 2.49 -13.37
N LYS A 183 5.72 3.29 -14.47
CA LYS A 183 6.88 3.49 -15.33
C LYS A 183 7.00 4.97 -15.67
N GLY A 184 8.01 5.64 -15.10
CA GLY A 184 8.11 7.10 -15.16
C GLY A 184 6.90 7.76 -14.50
N THR A 185 6.09 8.46 -15.30
CA THR A 185 4.82 9.05 -14.86
C THR A 185 3.60 8.23 -15.24
N LYS A 186 3.74 7.14 -16.01
CA LYS A 186 2.61 6.28 -16.38
C LYS A 186 2.25 5.36 -15.21
N LEU A 187 0.96 5.34 -14.87
CA LEU A 187 0.37 4.49 -13.86
C LEU A 187 -0.71 3.62 -14.49
N GLU A 188 -0.66 2.33 -14.19
CA GLU A 188 -1.66 1.34 -14.56
C GLU A 188 -2.18 0.65 -13.30
N GLY A 189 -3.49 0.44 -13.22
CA GLY A 189 -4.17 -0.26 -12.13
C GLY A 189 -4.93 -1.48 -12.65
N TYR A 190 -4.68 -2.61 -12.01
CA TYR A 190 -5.25 -3.91 -12.39
C TYR A 190 -6.05 -4.51 -11.25
N LEU A 191 -7.15 -5.19 -11.60
CA LEU A 191 -7.98 -5.97 -10.70
C LEU A 191 -8.22 -7.35 -11.31
N ASN A 192 -7.86 -8.43 -10.60
CA ASN A 192 -7.87 -9.81 -11.09
C ASN A 192 -7.20 -9.97 -12.47
N GLY A 193 -6.06 -9.31 -12.67
CA GLY A 193 -5.29 -9.33 -13.91
C GLY A 193 -5.84 -8.43 -15.03
N LYS A 194 -7.03 -7.85 -14.89
CA LYS A 194 -7.63 -6.95 -15.90
C LYS A 194 -7.15 -5.53 -15.68
N LEU A 195 -6.63 -4.89 -16.74
CA LEU A 195 -6.29 -3.46 -16.73
C LEU A 195 -7.58 -2.64 -16.72
N LEU A 196 -7.79 -1.87 -15.65
CA LEU A 196 -8.97 -1.03 -15.47
C LEU A 196 -8.65 0.46 -15.40
N LEU A 197 -7.43 0.81 -15.01
CA LEU A 197 -7.08 2.20 -14.75
C LEU A 197 -5.73 2.52 -15.42
N GLU A 198 -5.72 3.58 -16.23
CA GLU A 198 -4.53 4.18 -16.81
C GLU A 198 -4.53 5.67 -16.52
N TYR A 199 -3.39 6.19 -16.08
CA TYR A 199 -3.25 7.60 -15.78
C TYR A 199 -1.81 8.07 -15.95
N THR A 200 -1.63 9.32 -16.40
CA THR A 200 -0.31 9.97 -16.42
C THR A 200 -0.21 10.91 -15.23
N LEU A 201 0.63 10.56 -14.27
CA LEU A 201 0.89 11.37 -13.09
C LEU A 201 1.56 12.69 -13.47
N PRO A 202 1.32 13.78 -12.74
CA PRO A 202 1.97 15.08 -13.02
C PRO A 202 3.48 15.07 -12.72
N GLU A 203 3.94 14.14 -11.90
CA GLU A 203 5.35 13.98 -11.52
C GLU A 203 5.67 12.49 -11.23
N PRO A 204 6.93 12.06 -11.33
CA PRO A 204 7.33 10.70 -10.95
C PRO A 204 6.97 10.37 -9.50
N VAL A 205 6.84 9.07 -9.22
CA VAL A 205 6.62 8.54 -7.87
C VAL A 205 7.95 8.51 -7.11
N SER A 206 7.92 8.87 -5.85
CA SER A 206 8.98 8.63 -4.86
C SER A 206 8.35 8.68 -3.47
N GLY A 207 8.56 7.64 -2.67
CA GLY A 207 8.05 7.57 -1.30
C GLY A 207 7.79 6.15 -0.82
N LYS A 208 7.23 6.06 0.39
CA LYS A 208 6.87 4.79 1.02
C LYS A 208 5.64 4.19 0.36
N VAL A 209 5.46 2.87 0.57
CA VAL A 209 4.35 2.07 0.05
C VAL A 209 3.70 1.27 1.17
N GLY A 210 2.50 0.77 0.93
CA GLY A 210 1.79 -0.03 1.92
C GLY A 210 0.38 -0.40 1.47
N VAL A 211 -0.46 -0.73 2.44
CA VAL A 211 -1.86 -1.09 2.26
C VAL A 211 -2.78 -0.01 2.81
N TRP A 212 -3.98 0.10 2.25
CA TRP A 212 -4.92 1.16 2.56
C TRP A 212 -6.35 0.61 2.66
N SER A 213 -7.17 1.25 3.49
CA SER A 213 -8.59 0.93 3.62
C SER A 213 -9.43 2.18 3.89
N LYS A 214 -10.74 2.00 4.06
CA LYS A 214 -11.67 3.10 4.28
C LYS A 214 -12.73 2.73 5.34
N THR A 215 -12.96 3.64 6.25
CA THR A 215 -14.02 3.62 7.28
C THR A 215 -14.16 2.28 8.02
N ASP A 216 -15.33 1.67 7.99
CA ASP A 216 -15.70 0.45 8.70
C ASP A 216 -15.35 -0.85 7.96
N SER A 217 -14.58 -0.77 6.88
CA SER A 217 -14.18 -1.96 6.11
C SER A 217 -13.39 -2.93 6.97
N VAL A 218 -13.72 -4.22 6.89
CA VAL A 218 -12.88 -5.31 7.37
C VAL A 218 -12.34 -6.02 6.14
N SER A 219 -11.02 -5.95 5.96
CA SER A 219 -10.37 -6.54 4.79
C SER A 219 -9.08 -7.25 5.16
N TYR A 220 -8.82 -8.36 4.51
CA TYR A 220 -7.60 -9.15 4.62
C TYR A 220 -6.67 -8.84 3.46
N TYR A 221 -5.36 -8.89 3.71
CA TYR A 221 -4.30 -8.66 2.74
C TYR A 221 -3.26 -9.76 2.84
N ASP A 222 -2.76 -10.18 1.67
CA ASP A 222 -1.81 -11.27 1.54
C ASP A 222 -0.97 -11.09 0.28
N ASP A 223 0.12 -11.84 0.15
CA ASP A 223 1.00 -11.87 -1.03
C ASP A 223 1.44 -10.47 -1.51
N TYR A 224 1.70 -9.54 -0.57
CA TYR A 224 2.17 -8.21 -0.92
C TYR A 224 3.59 -8.28 -1.47
N THR A 225 3.76 -7.85 -2.71
CA THR A 225 5.02 -8.00 -3.44
C THR A 225 5.36 -6.72 -4.19
N LEU A 226 6.63 -6.33 -4.12
CA LEU A 226 7.19 -5.28 -4.97
C LEU A 226 8.17 -5.89 -5.97
N ASN A 227 8.01 -5.51 -7.22
CA ASN A 227 8.95 -5.79 -8.29
C ASN A 227 9.45 -4.43 -8.82
N ALA A 228 10.48 -3.89 -8.15
CA ALA A 228 11.03 -2.59 -8.52
C ALA A 228 11.70 -2.67 -9.90
N ALA A 229 11.44 -1.69 -10.77
CA ALA A 229 12.21 -1.53 -12.00
C ALA A 229 13.66 -1.13 -11.66
N GLN A 230 14.59 -1.67 -12.40
CA GLN A 230 16.02 -1.37 -12.27
C GLN A 230 16.38 -0.08 -12.99
#